data_d14c73af9fb2a6395b0f5c5a58aca829
#
_entry.id   d14c73af9fb2a6395b0f5c5a58aca829
#
_cell.length_a   1.000
_cell.length_b   1.000
_cell.length_c   1.000
_cell.angle_alpha   90.00
_cell.angle_beta   90.00
_cell.angle_gamma   90.00
#
_symmetry.space_group_name_H-M   'P 1'
#
loop_
_entity.id
_entity.type
_entity.pdbx_description
1 polymer ?
#
loop_
_entity_poly.entity_id
_entity_poly.type
_entity_poly.pdbx_seq_one_letter_code
_entity_poly.pdbx_strand_id
1 'polypeptide(L)'
;MPPSSPLDGNKILRLAEASALSLDPAEADDYAEATTRFLGSFAALQALPDPAASPPTGRAYHRPSPAENGLNAWTVRSSIRARATGRLAGKTIAVKDNISVAGLPLTGGTSVVEGFVPAEDATVVARVLAEGAELTGVAACEYFSASGGSHTSASGRVQNPHRPGHTSGGSSSGCGALVGAGEVDLALGCDQGGSIRVPSSFCGVVGMKPTWGLVPYTGILSIDQHIDHVGPMTRTVEDNALLLEVIAGPDGVDPRQAKAAPARYTQALGQDVAGLRVGLVAEGFGGCEAGVADRVRESAERLRTEGVLVEEVSVAQHLLFATLVTPFLILGGMGAIRSGGYARQALDAVPRGLPEAFASVATRSGELPPNVKAMWLAYEEIERSGEAPALYAKAKRLREFARKAYDEVLSGFDALLMPTTTVVAPPICGESASVLESFESIGHGMQNTGQFDITGHPALSVPCGSVSGLPVGAMLVGRHFEEATLYRLAQVV
;
A
#
# COMPACT_ATOMS: atom_id res chain seq x y z
N MET A 1 -21.73 -1.26 23.38
CA MET A 1 -22.91 -1.11 24.26
C MET A 1 -23.02 -2.34 25.15
N PRO A 2 -23.24 -2.22 26.47
CA PRO A 2 -23.68 -3.37 27.24
C PRO A 2 -24.97 -3.92 26.60
N PRO A 3 -25.25 -5.21 26.69
CA PRO A 3 -26.46 -5.75 26.10
C PRO A 3 -27.67 -5.00 26.64
N SER A 4 -28.56 -4.57 25.74
CA SER A 4 -29.74 -3.75 26.04
C SER A 4 -30.79 -4.47 26.91
N SER A 5 -30.56 -5.73 27.27
CA SER A 5 -31.32 -6.57 28.17
C SER A 5 -30.43 -7.55 28.93
N PRO A 6 -30.75 -7.87 30.19
CA PRO A 6 -30.04 -8.91 30.95
C PRO A 6 -29.95 -10.20 30.13
N LEU A 7 -28.84 -10.93 30.28
CA LEU A 7 -28.75 -12.29 29.78
C LEU A 7 -29.54 -13.20 30.74
N ASP A 8 -30.42 -14.02 30.17
CA ASP A 8 -31.11 -15.14 30.85
C ASP A 8 -30.84 -16.44 30.10
N GLY A 9 -31.21 -17.56 30.70
CA GLY A 9 -31.01 -18.88 30.10
C GLY A 9 -31.65 -19.02 28.72
N ASN A 10 -32.82 -18.42 28.47
CA ASN A 10 -33.48 -18.44 27.16
C ASN A 10 -32.69 -17.68 26.09
N LYS A 11 -32.07 -16.56 26.46
CA LYS A 11 -31.22 -15.78 25.52
C LYS A 11 -29.92 -16.53 25.21
N ILE A 12 -29.34 -17.19 26.20
CA ILE A 12 -28.17 -18.05 26.03
C ILE A 12 -28.47 -19.22 25.07
N LEU A 13 -29.59 -19.93 25.25
CA LEU A 13 -29.97 -21.02 24.34
C LEU A 13 -30.14 -20.54 22.89
N ARG A 14 -30.78 -19.39 22.68
CA ARG A 14 -30.87 -18.79 21.33
C ARG A 14 -29.50 -18.40 20.74
N LEU A 15 -28.59 -17.88 21.57
CA LEU A 15 -27.23 -17.57 21.13
C LEU A 15 -26.45 -18.84 20.80
N ALA A 16 -26.60 -19.88 21.60
CA ALA A 16 -25.97 -21.17 21.35
C ALA A 16 -26.46 -21.80 20.05
N GLU A 17 -27.77 -21.82 19.81
CA GLU A 17 -28.36 -22.29 18.55
C GLU A 17 -27.81 -21.49 17.33
N ALA A 18 -27.84 -20.18 17.42
CA ALA A 18 -27.31 -19.30 16.34
C ALA A 18 -25.81 -19.48 16.08
N SER A 19 -25.07 -19.98 17.07
CA SER A 19 -23.61 -20.20 17.01
C SER A 19 -23.24 -21.67 16.80
N ALA A 20 -24.23 -22.56 16.59
CA ALA A 20 -24.05 -24.01 16.49
C ALA A 20 -23.34 -24.64 17.74
N LEU A 21 -23.53 -24.02 18.92
CA LEU A 21 -23.03 -24.54 20.18
C LEU A 21 -24.07 -25.46 20.81
N SER A 22 -23.66 -26.65 21.27
CA SER A 22 -24.50 -27.55 22.00
C SER A 22 -24.39 -27.26 23.51
N LEU A 23 -25.50 -26.89 24.15
CA LEU A 23 -25.60 -26.67 25.59
C LEU A 23 -26.67 -27.55 26.19
N ASP A 24 -26.48 -28.03 27.44
CA ASP A 24 -27.54 -28.60 28.22
C ASP A 24 -28.47 -27.45 28.65
N PRO A 25 -29.78 -27.50 28.31
CA PRO A 25 -30.74 -26.51 28.76
C PRO A 25 -30.80 -26.31 30.27
N ALA A 26 -30.46 -27.35 31.05
CA ALA A 26 -30.42 -27.26 32.51
C ALA A 26 -29.30 -26.36 33.05
N GLU A 27 -28.25 -26.12 32.24
CA GLU A 27 -27.10 -25.28 32.60
C GLU A 27 -27.24 -23.84 32.04
N ALA A 28 -28.33 -23.52 31.34
CA ALA A 28 -28.46 -22.26 30.61
C ALA A 28 -28.35 -21.02 31.51
N ASP A 29 -28.85 -21.06 32.73
CA ASP A 29 -28.75 -19.92 33.67
C ASP A 29 -27.32 -19.76 34.21
N ASP A 30 -26.58 -20.83 34.43
CA ASP A 30 -25.18 -20.80 34.83
C ASP A 30 -24.30 -20.16 33.70
N TYR A 31 -24.59 -20.54 32.44
CA TYR A 31 -23.94 -19.87 31.28
C TYR A 31 -24.34 -18.41 31.16
N ALA A 32 -25.57 -18.03 31.49
CA ALA A 32 -26.00 -16.63 31.50
C ALA A 32 -25.22 -15.83 32.55
N GLU A 33 -25.02 -16.35 33.74
CA GLU A 33 -24.22 -15.71 34.78
C GLU A 33 -22.75 -15.60 34.37
N ALA A 34 -22.14 -16.70 33.90
CA ALA A 34 -20.74 -16.70 33.45
C ALA A 34 -20.51 -15.73 32.31
N THR A 35 -21.38 -15.70 31.29
CA THR A 35 -21.30 -14.77 30.17
C THR A 35 -21.46 -13.33 30.62
N THR A 36 -22.37 -13.06 31.58
CA THR A 36 -22.54 -11.70 32.15
C THR A 36 -21.27 -11.22 32.86
N ARG A 37 -20.55 -12.11 33.56
CA ARG A 37 -19.26 -11.76 34.18
C ARG A 37 -18.20 -11.36 33.11
N PHE A 38 -18.09 -12.10 31.99
CA PHE A 38 -17.21 -11.69 30.88
C PHE A 38 -17.61 -10.32 30.30
N LEU A 39 -18.91 -10.12 30.06
CA LEU A 39 -19.40 -8.82 29.54
C LEU A 39 -19.16 -7.67 30.52
N GLY A 40 -19.16 -7.94 31.83
CA GLY A 40 -18.78 -6.95 32.86
C GLY A 40 -17.35 -6.42 32.67
N SER A 41 -16.41 -7.25 32.19
CA SER A 41 -15.05 -6.83 31.89
C SER A 41 -15.00 -5.83 30.72
N PHE A 42 -15.84 -6.00 29.70
CA PHE A 42 -15.95 -5.05 28.59
C PHE A 42 -16.57 -3.73 29.05
N ALA A 43 -17.57 -3.74 29.93
CA ALA A 43 -18.13 -2.53 30.52
C ALA A 43 -17.08 -1.77 31.35
N ALA A 44 -16.24 -2.49 32.10
CA ALA A 44 -15.13 -1.90 32.83
C ALA A 44 -14.09 -1.28 31.88
N LEU A 45 -13.75 -1.95 30.78
CA LEU A 45 -12.87 -1.41 29.74
C LEU A 45 -13.42 -0.11 29.13
N GLN A 46 -14.73 -0.07 28.82
CA GLN A 46 -15.39 1.11 28.27
C GLN A 46 -15.38 2.32 29.24
N ALA A 47 -15.33 2.06 30.55
CA ALA A 47 -15.25 3.11 31.56
C ALA A 47 -13.83 3.69 31.73
N LEU A 48 -12.80 3.03 31.22
CA LEU A 48 -11.44 3.55 31.25
C LEU A 48 -11.31 4.69 30.21
N PRO A 49 -10.69 5.81 30.56
CA PRO A 49 -10.41 6.86 29.59
C PRO A 49 -9.37 6.34 28.58
N ASP A 50 -9.62 6.58 27.31
CA ASP A 50 -8.57 6.44 26.32
C ASP A 50 -7.39 7.34 26.67
N PRO A 51 -6.13 6.88 26.47
CA PRO A 51 -4.98 7.75 26.62
C PRO A 51 -5.17 9.02 25.80
N ALA A 52 -5.00 10.20 26.38
CA ALA A 52 -5.30 11.45 25.68
C ALA A 52 -4.41 11.63 24.44
N ALA A 53 -5.02 11.75 23.26
CA ALA A 53 -4.32 12.31 22.10
C ALA A 53 -4.32 13.83 22.23
N SER A 54 -3.19 14.46 21.94
CA SER A 54 -3.09 15.91 21.83
C SER A 54 -2.89 16.26 20.35
N PRO A 55 -3.96 16.43 19.57
CA PRO A 55 -3.83 16.79 18.18
C PRO A 55 -3.07 18.13 18.07
N PRO A 56 -2.15 18.24 17.11
CA PRO A 56 -1.43 19.48 16.88
C PRO A 56 -2.43 20.59 16.49
N THR A 57 -2.23 21.77 17.07
CA THR A 57 -3.05 22.95 16.75
C THR A 57 -2.50 23.69 15.52
N GLY A 58 -3.36 24.40 14.79
CA GLY A 58 -2.95 25.32 13.73
C GLY A 58 -2.66 24.68 12.37
N ARG A 59 -3.02 23.42 12.16
CA ARG A 59 -2.95 22.80 10.84
C ARG A 59 -4.22 23.12 10.04
N ALA A 60 -4.10 24.06 9.10
CA ALA A 60 -5.19 24.42 8.19
C ALA A 60 -5.08 23.61 6.89
N TYR A 61 -6.24 23.29 6.31
CA TYR A 61 -6.34 22.68 4.99
C TYR A 61 -7.53 23.25 4.23
N HIS A 62 -7.53 23.07 2.93
CA HIS A 62 -8.70 23.37 2.07
C HIS A 62 -8.85 22.28 1.00
N ARG A 63 -10.07 22.11 0.50
CA ARG A 63 -10.31 21.33 -0.72
C ARG A 63 -9.86 22.17 -1.92
N PRO A 64 -8.99 21.65 -2.81
CA PRO A 64 -8.50 22.45 -3.93
C PRO A 64 -9.62 22.73 -4.93
N SER A 65 -9.59 23.92 -5.52
CA SER A 65 -10.42 24.23 -6.69
C SER A 65 -9.98 23.44 -7.92
N PRO A 66 -10.82 23.30 -8.97
CA PRO A 66 -10.39 22.65 -10.21
C PRO A 66 -9.14 23.28 -10.84
N ALA A 67 -8.92 24.58 -10.67
CA ALA A 67 -7.74 25.27 -11.16
C ALA A 67 -6.46 24.89 -10.41
N GLU A 68 -6.58 24.53 -9.11
CA GLU A 68 -5.46 24.06 -8.27
C GLU A 68 -5.23 22.56 -8.38
N ASN A 69 -6.09 21.81 -9.07
CA ASN A 69 -6.10 20.34 -9.13
C ASN A 69 -6.33 19.82 -10.55
N GLY A 70 -5.57 20.35 -11.51
CA GLY A 70 -5.72 20.01 -12.94
C GLY A 70 -5.57 18.51 -13.25
N LEU A 71 -4.79 17.78 -12.45
CA LEU A 71 -4.64 16.32 -12.54
C LEU A 71 -5.65 15.55 -11.69
N ASN A 72 -6.49 16.23 -10.91
CA ASN A 72 -7.34 15.63 -9.88
C ASN A 72 -6.56 14.75 -8.87
N ALA A 73 -5.34 15.15 -8.56
CA ALA A 73 -4.38 14.37 -7.78
C ALA A 73 -4.37 14.74 -6.28
N TRP A 74 -5.01 15.81 -5.87
CA TRP A 74 -5.13 16.25 -4.49
C TRP A 74 -6.51 15.93 -3.89
N THR A 75 -6.52 15.36 -2.68
CA THR A 75 -7.73 15.28 -1.83
C THR A 75 -7.91 16.58 -1.05
N VAL A 76 -6.85 17.05 -0.40
CA VAL A 76 -6.79 18.35 0.27
C VAL A 76 -5.40 18.97 0.13
N ARG A 77 -5.36 20.31 0.13
CA ARG A 77 -4.12 21.10 0.19
C ARG A 77 -3.91 21.63 1.59
N SER A 78 -2.63 21.74 1.97
CA SER A 78 -2.20 22.25 3.28
C SER A 78 -0.83 22.91 3.14
N SER A 79 -0.30 23.44 4.23
CA SER A 79 1.12 23.84 4.35
C SER A 79 1.51 23.60 5.81
N ILE A 80 2.11 22.44 6.06
CA ILE A 80 2.51 22.02 7.40
C ILE A 80 4.03 21.87 7.43
N ARG A 81 4.65 22.62 8.33
CA ARG A 81 6.09 22.59 8.57
C ARG A 81 6.36 22.57 10.06
N ALA A 82 7.05 21.54 10.57
CA ALA A 82 7.41 21.44 11.98
C ALA A 82 8.74 22.12 12.29
N ARG A 83 9.67 22.14 11.31
CA ARG A 83 11.01 22.73 11.45
C ARG A 83 11.43 23.42 10.17
N ALA A 84 12.27 24.44 10.31
CA ALA A 84 12.88 25.13 9.18
C ALA A 84 14.17 24.45 8.67
N THR A 85 14.76 23.56 9.48
CA THR A 85 16.02 22.88 9.19
C THR A 85 15.86 21.36 9.30
N GLY A 86 16.72 20.61 8.64
CA GLY A 86 16.71 19.15 8.60
C GLY A 86 17.15 18.66 7.22
N ARG A 87 17.26 17.36 7.04
CA ARG A 87 17.71 16.74 5.78
C ARG A 87 16.76 16.96 4.63
N LEU A 88 15.46 17.19 4.90
CA LEU A 88 14.42 17.48 3.93
C LEU A 88 14.02 18.96 3.88
N ALA A 89 14.80 19.86 4.52
CA ALA A 89 14.52 21.30 4.50
C ALA A 89 14.50 21.84 3.07
N GLY A 90 13.44 22.58 2.72
CA GLY A 90 13.21 23.12 1.37
C GLY A 90 12.54 22.15 0.40
N LYS A 91 12.29 20.90 0.80
CA LYS A 91 11.53 19.92 0.01
C LYS A 91 10.05 19.95 0.35
N THR A 92 9.21 19.88 -0.67
CA THR A 92 7.75 19.70 -0.57
C THR A 92 7.40 18.23 -0.62
N ILE A 93 6.41 17.82 0.19
CA ILE A 93 5.96 16.42 0.22
C ILE A 93 4.43 16.30 0.24
N ALA A 94 3.91 15.35 -0.55
CA ALA A 94 2.54 14.87 -0.48
C ALA A 94 2.49 13.50 0.18
N VAL A 95 1.38 13.17 0.85
CA VAL A 95 1.16 11.85 1.42
C VAL A 95 -0.14 11.25 0.89
N LYS A 96 -0.14 9.95 0.64
CA LYS A 96 -1.32 9.23 0.16
C LYS A 96 -2.46 9.30 1.18
N ASP A 97 -3.70 9.39 0.70
CA ASP A 97 -4.92 9.50 1.51
C ASP A 97 -5.31 8.22 2.30
N ASN A 98 -4.34 7.39 2.62
CA ASN A 98 -4.46 6.31 3.61
C ASN A 98 -3.42 6.45 4.74
N ILE A 99 -2.62 7.52 4.72
CA ILE A 99 -1.58 7.82 5.71
C ILE A 99 -2.09 8.94 6.61
N SER A 100 -2.18 8.70 7.91
CA SER A 100 -2.68 9.67 8.89
C SER A 100 -1.79 10.92 8.96
N VAL A 101 -2.41 12.06 8.75
CA VAL A 101 -1.86 13.38 9.07
C VAL A 101 -2.79 14.01 10.10
N ALA A 102 -2.30 14.22 11.31
CA ALA A 102 -3.13 14.77 12.37
C ALA A 102 -3.77 16.10 11.97
N GLY A 103 -5.07 16.23 12.16
CA GLY A 103 -5.83 17.42 11.82
C GLY A 103 -6.26 17.55 10.34
N LEU A 104 -5.87 16.64 9.45
CA LEU A 104 -6.30 16.58 8.06
C LEU A 104 -7.25 15.39 7.85
N PRO A 105 -8.25 15.49 6.93
CA PRO A 105 -9.12 14.36 6.60
C PRO A 105 -8.34 13.16 6.09
N LEU A 106 -8.74 11.96 6.50
CA LEU A 106 -8.27 10.68 6.01
C LEU A 106 -9.47 9.91 5.48
N THR A 107 -9.56 9.71 4.17
CA THR A 107 -10.72 9.06 3.56
C THR A 107 -10.42 7.68 2.98
N GLY A 108 -9.14 7.34 2.77
CA GLY A 108 -8.76 6.12 2.06
C GLY A 108 -9.26 6.12 0.60
N GLY A 109 -9.40 7.30 0.00
CA GLY A 109 -9.96 7.47 -1.35
C GLY A 109 -11.47 7.26 -1.43
N THR A 110 -12.19 7.21 -0.29
CA THR A 110 -13.61 6.82 -0.25
C THR A 110 -14.52 7.98 0.09
N SER A 111 -15.79 7.88 -0.30
CA SER A 111 -16.88 8.75 0.19
C SER A 111 -17.44 8.26 1.52
N VAL A 112 -17.36 6.94 1.79
CA VAL A 112 -18.03 6.31 2.95
C VAL A 112 -17.30 6.52 4.28
N VAL A 113 -16.04 6.98 4.29
CA VAL A 113 -15.27 7.33 5.50
C VAL A 113 -15.10 8.84 5.64
N GLU A 114 -15.88 9.61 4.89
CA GLU A 114 -15.84 11.08 4.93
C GLU A 114 -16.10 11.63 6.33
N GLY A 115 -15.30 12.62 6.75
CA GLY A 115 -15.40 13.28 8.06
C GLY A 115 -14.44 12.71 9.12
N PHE A 116 -13.77 11.62 8.86
CA PHE A 116 -12.75 11.13 9.77
C PHE A 116 -11.48 11.99 9.69
N VAL A 117 -11.02 12.47 10.86
CA VAL A 117 -9.81 13.30 11.02
C VAL A 117 -8.96 12.66 12.10
N PRO A 118 -7.78 12.08 11.78
CA PRO A 118 -6.89 11.48 12.76
C PRO A 118 -6.35 12.54 13.73
N ALA A 119 -6.18 12.14 14.98
CA ALA A 119 -5.61 12.98 16.03
C ALA A 119 -4.07 12.94 16.07
N GLU A 120 -3.47 11.96 15.42
CA GLU A 120 -2.02 11.70 15.48
C GLU A 120 -1.47 11.53 14.05
N ASP A 121 -0.20 11.91 13.86
CA ASP A 121 0.53 11.66 12.63
C ASP A 121 0.94 10.18 12.55
N ALA A 122 0.89 9.59 11.37
CA ALA A 122 1.62 8.36 11.11
C ALA A 122 3.11 8.55 11.39
N THR A 123 3.79 7.50 11.84
CA THR A 123 5.24 7.58 12.15
C THR A 123 6.05 8.18 11.00
N VAL A 124 5.75 7.79 9.75
CA VAL A 124 6.44 8.31 8.57
C VAL A 124 6.21 9.80 8.35
N VAL A 125 5.00 10.31 8.66
CA VAL A 125 4.67 11.75 8.60
C VAL A 125 5.43 12.53 9.67
N ALA A 126 5.41 12.04 10.91
CA ALA A 126 6.16 12.67 12.01
C ALA A 126 7.66 12.77 11.68
N ARG A 127 8.25 11.73 11.07
CA ARG A 127 9.66 11.70 10.68
C ARG A 127 9.99 12.71 9.59
N VAL A 128 9.21 12.81 8.52
CA VAL A 128 9.48 13.78 7.45
C VAL A 128 9.31 15.22 7.89
N LEU A 129 8.33 15.50 8.75
CA LEU A 129 8.14 16.82 9.35
C LEU A 129 9.28 17.18 10.32
N ALA A 130 9.78 16.21 11.11
CA ALA A 130 10.93 16.39 12.00
C ALA A 130 12.23 16.69 11.23
N GLU A 131 12.34 16.27 9.98
CA GLU A 131 13.49 16.54 9.08
C GLU A 131 13.26 17.75 8.17
N GLY A 132 12.24 18.56 8.44
CA GLY A 132 12.07 19.89 7.83
C GLY A 132 11.34 19.90 6.50
N ALA A 133 10.73 18.79 6.06
CA ALA A 133 9.87 18.81 4.87
C ALA A 133 8.63 19.70 5.09
N GLU A 134 8.14 20.30 4.03
CA GLU A 134 6.84 20.95 3.99
C GLU A 134 5.80 19.99 3.43
N LEU A 135 4.86 19.52 4.26
CA LEU A 135 3.72 18.75 3.81
C LEU A 135 2.70 19.68 3.17
N THR A 136 2.52 19.55 1.85
CA THR A 136 1.69 20.45 1.03
C THR A 136 0.27 19.93 0.81
N GLY A 137 -0.03 18.72 1.27
CA GLY A 137 -1.38 18.18 1.21
C GLY A 137 -1.43 16.66 1.18
N VAL A 138 -2.65 16.15 1.05
CA VAL A 138 -2.99 14.74 0.94
C VAL A 138 -3.31 14.42 -0.52
N ALA A 139 -2.60 13.44 -1.07
CA ALA A 139 -2.72 12.99 -2.45
C ALA A 139 -3.85 11.97 -2.60
N ALA A 140 -4.64 12.10 -3.66
CA ALA A 140 -5.72 11.17 -3.98
C ALA A 140 -5.21 9.73 -4.09
N CYS A 141 -5.99 8.79 -3.56
CA CYS A 141 -5.76 7.37 -3.74
C CYS A 141 -7.02 6.68 -4.24
N GLU A 142 -6.85 5.47 -4.77
CA GLU A 142 -7.95 4.62 -5.19
C GLU A 142 -8.80 4.19 -3.99
N TYR A 143 -10.07 3.90 -4.24
CA TYR A 143 -11.07 3.53 -3.22
C TYR A 143 -10.59 2.34 -2.38
N PHE A 144 -10.39 2.52 -1.07
CA PHE A 144 -9.75 1.58 -0.15
C PHE A 144 -8.39 1.03 -0.63
N SER A 145 -7.68 1.79 -1.46
CA SER A 145 -6.43 1.35 -2.10
C SER A 145 -6.59 0.06 -2.96
N ALA A 146 -7.78 -0.25 -3.43
CA ALA A 146 -8.14 -1.52 -4.07
C ALA A 146 -8.16 -1.47 -5.61
N SER A 147 -7.36 -0.62 -6.24
CA SER A 147 -7.27 -0.49 -7.70
C SER A 147 -5.91 0.02 -8.16
N GLY A 148 -5.46 -0.41 -9.34
CA GLY A 148 -4.30 0.16 -10.04
C GLY A 148 -4.66 1.12 -11.17
N GLY A 149 -5.97 1.42 -11.38
CA GLY A 149 -6.47 2.06 -12.59
C GLY A 149 -6.66 3.58 -12.55
N SER A 150 -6.41 4.25 -11.44
CA SER A 150 -6.59 5.70 -11.19
C SER A 150 -7.99 6.28 -11.46
N HIS A 151 -9.04 5.44 -11.42
CA HIS A 151 -10.40 5.83 -11.77
C HIS A 151 -11.44 5.59 -10.67
N THR A 152 -11.06 4.97 -9.55
CA THR A 152 -12.01 4.56 -8.51
C THR A 152 -12.08 5.50 -7.31
N SER A 153 -11.18 6.49 -7.20
CA SER A 153 -11.20 7.47 -6.11
C SER A 153 -12.53 8.23 -6.05
N ALA A 154 -13.06 8.42 -4.84
CA ALA A 154 -14.24 9.25 -4.62
C ALA A 154 -14.04 10.72 -5.03
N SER A 155 -12.81 11.22 -5.06
CA SER A 155 -12.46 12.55 -5.57
C SER A 155 -12.49 12.64 -7.10
N GLY A 156 -12.67 11.52 -7.80
CA GLY A 156 -12.66 11.41 -9.26
C GLY A 156 -11.38 10.83 -9.82
N ARG A 157 -11.27 10.83 -11.15
CA ARG A 157 -10.18 10.20 -11.90
C ARG A 157 -8.90 11.00 -11.84
N VAL A 158 -7.80 10.38 -11.44
CA VAL A 158 -6.47 11.02 -11.44
C VAL A 158 -5.82 10.85 -12.81
N GLN A 159 -5.42 11.97 -13.41
CA GLN A 159 -4.85 12.04 -14.76
C GLN A 159 -3.34 11.74 -14.76
N ASN A 160 -2.88 11.12 -15.83
CA ASN A 160 -1.45 10.94 -16.06
C ASN A 160 -0.79 12.29 -16.41
N PRO A 161 0.34 12.67 -15.77
CA PRO A 161 0.99 13.96 -16.00
C PRO A 161 1.58 14.10 -17.40
N HIS A 162 1.87 12.99 -18.11
CA HIS A 162 2.44 12.99 -19.44
C HIS A 162 1.39 12.99 -20.54
N ARG A 163 0.20 12.44 -20.25
CA ARG A 163 -0.90 12.34 -21.23
C ARG A 163 -2.27 12.35 -20.57
N PRO A 164 -3.04 13.46 -20.66
CA PRO A 164 -4.41 13.49 -20.22
C PRO A 164 -5.25 12.35 -20.83
N GLY A 165 -6.19 11.81 -20.06
CA GLY A 165 -7.02 10.67 -20.47
C GLY A 165 -6.36 9.31 -20.30
N HIS A 166 -5.09 9.26 -19.85
CA HIS A 166 -4.40 8.02 -19.49
C HIS A 166 -4.29 7.88 -17.97
N THR A 167 -4.23 6.63 -17.50
CA THR A 167 -4.09 6.34 -16.07
C THR A 167 -2.76 6.83 -15.51
N SER A 168 -2.77 7.36 -14.30
CA SER A 168 -1.55 7.60 -13.51
C SER A 168 -1.09 6.33 -12.77
N GLY A 169 -1.82 5.22 -12.92
CA GLY A 169 -1.62 4.04 -12.09
C GLY A 169 -2.25 4.22 -10.70
N GLY A 170 -2.12 3.18 -9.88
CA GLY A 170 -2.69 3.20 -8.53
C GLY A 170 -2.13 2.05 -7.66
N SER A 171 -2.52 2.07 -6.41
CA SER A 171 -3.48 2.95 -5.74
C SER A 171 -2.91 4.28 -5.24
N SER A 172 -1.59 4.53 -5.29
CA SER A 172 -0.99 5.84 -4.97
C SER A 172 -1.03 6.77 -6.19
N SER A 173 -2.22 6.90 -6.81
CA SER A 173 -2.45 7.59 -8.08
C SER A 173 -2.06 9.06 -8.02
N GLY A 174 -2.52 9.77 -6.99
CA GLY A 174 -2.17 11.18 -6.77
C GLY A 174 -0.68 11.39 -6.50
N CYS A 175 -0.05 10.50 -5.73
CA CYS A 175 1.39 10.60 -5.45
C CYS A 175 2.22 10.54 -6.74
N GLY A 176 1.96 9.54 -7.60
CA GLY A 176 2.65 9.40 -8.88
C GLY A 176 2.42 10.60 -9.79
N ALA A 177 1.18 11.05 -9.90
CA ALA A 177 0.82 12.19 -10.75
C ALA A 177 1.48 13.50 -10.29
N LEU A 178 1.43 13.82 -9.00
CA LEU A 178 2.00 15.06 -8.44
C LEU A 178 3.51 15.12 -8.55
N VAL A 179 4.21 14.01 -8.24
CA VAL A 179 5.67 13.94 -8.39
C VAL A 179 6.07 14.01 -9.86
N GLY A 180 5.35 13.28 -10.73
CA GLY A 180 5.61 13.27 -12.18
C GLY A 180 5.36 14.62 -12.84
N ALA A 181 4.37 15.39 -12.39
CA ALA A 181 4.10 16.74 -12.82
C ALA A 181 5.10 17.79 -12.26
N GLY A 182 5.88 17.43 -11.24
CA GLY A 182 6.76 18.36 -10.54
C GLY A 182 6.03 19.31 -9.59
N GLU A 183 4.77 19.00 -9.22
CA GLU A 183 4.02 19.81 -8.24
C GLU A 183 4.54 19.65 -6.81
N VAL A 184 5.15 18.51 -6.52
CA VAL A 184 5.88 18.25 -5.28
C VAL A 184 7.22 17.56 -5.58
N ASP A 185 8.17 17.70 -4.66
CA ASP A 185 9.48 17.03 -4.77
C ASP A 185 9.38 15.56 -4.41
N LEU A 186 8.62 15.26 -3.38
CA LEU A 186 8.55 13.96 -2.71
C LEU A 186 7.08 13.54 -2.51
N ALA A 187 6.85 12.21 -2.46
CA ALA A 187 5.60 11.69 -1.94
C ALA A 187 5.82 10.40 -1.14
N LEU A 188 4.91 10.13 -0.20
CA LEU A 188 4.79 8.85 0.49
C LEU A 188 3.60 8.08 -0.09
N GLY A 189 3.89 6.93 -0.71
CA GLY A 189 2.91 5.98 -1.20
C GLY A 189 2.85 4.72 -0.35
N CYS A 190 1.82 3.88 -0.57
CA CYS A 190 1.73 2.53 -0.01
C CYS A 190 1.64 1.51 -1.12
N ASP A 191 2.11 0.27 -0.86
CA ASP A 191 2.19 -0.79 -1.86
C ASP A 191 1.78 -2.14 -1.22
N GLN A 192 0.76 -2.78 -1.78
CA GLN A 192 0.24 -4.08 -1.36
C GLN A 192 0.10 -5.07 -2.53
N GLY A 193 0.34 -4.58 -3.74
CA GLY A 193 0.30 -5.38 -4.97
C GLY A 193 1.00 -4.66 -6.14
N GLY A 194 1.65 -3.51 -5.85
CA GLY A 194 2.30 -2.67 -6.86
C GLY A 194 2.02 -1.17 -6.70
N SER A 195 1.32 -0.77 -5.65
CA SER A 195 0.71 0.58 -5.57
C SER A 195 1.68 1.75 -5.31
N ILE A 196 2.98 1.54 -5.15
CA ILE A 196 4.05 2.53 -5.31
C ILE A 196 4.62 2.40 -6.72
N ARG A 197 4.95 1.17 -7.14
CA ARG A 197 5.75 0.87 -8.33
C ARG A 197 4.99 1.08 -9.63
N VAL A 198 3.71 0.69 -9.68
CA VAL A 198 2.86 0.90 -10.87
C VAL A 198 2.67 2.38 -11.18
N PRO A 199 2.21 3.24 -10.24
CA PRO A 199 2.12 4.66 -10.54
C PRO A 199 3.48 5.30 -10.78
N SER A 200 4.57 4.78 -10.18
CA SER A 200 5.93 5.25 -10.52
C SER A 200 6.31 4.94 -11.96
N SER A 201 6.03 3.72 -12.44
CA SER A 201 6.26 3.34 -13.83
C SER A 201 5.45 4.21 -14.80
N PHE A 202 4.14 4.38 -14.56
CA PHE A 202 3.26 5.12 -15.46
C PHE A 202 3.46 6.63 -15.44
N CYS A 203 3.94 7.19 -14.32
CA CYS A 203 4.19 8.62 -14.19
C CYS A 203 5.68 9.01 -14.38
N GLY A 204 6.56 8.06 -14.68
CA GLY A 204 7.98 8.33 -14.94
C GLY A 204 8.73 8.82 -13.71
N VAL A 205 8.47 8.26 -12.54
CA VAL A 205 9.12 8.62 -11.28
C VAL A 205 9.78 7.40 -10.64
N VAL A 206 10.68 7.65 -9.69
CA VAL A 206 11.34 6.60 -8.91
C VAL A 206 10.46 6.20 -7.74
N GLY A 207 10.17 4.91 -7.58
CA GLY A 207 9.33 4.41 -6.50
C GLY A 207 9.92 3.18 -5.83
N MET A 208 10.21 3.29 -4.53
CA MET A 208 10.75 2.20 -3.73
C MET A 208 9.66 1.56 -2.87
N LYS A 209 9.39 0.29 -3.10
CA LYS A 209 8.76 -0.59 -2.11
C LYS A 209 9.88 -1.23 -1.28
N PRO A 210 10.11 -0.80 -0.03
CA PRO A 210 11.22 -1.30 0.77
C PRO A 210 10.99 -2.76 1.22
N THR A 211 11.96 -3.34 1.85
CA THR A 211 11.84 -4.62 2.55
C THR A 211 10.68 -4.58 3.54
N TRP A 212 9.88 -5.64 3.60
CA TRP A 212 8.79 -5.76 4.56
C TRP A 212 9.27 -5.56 6.00
N GLY A 213 8.65 -4.62 6.71
CA GLY A 213 9.04 -4.26 8.07
C GLY A 213 10.24 -3.31 8.19
N LEU A 214 10.85 -2.84 7.11
CA LEU A 214 11.91 -1.82 7.17
C LEU A 214 11.36 -0.45 7.59
N VAL A 215 10.22 -0.07 7.03
CA VAL A 215 9.52 1.19 7.34
C VAL A 215 8.27 0.87 8.16
N PRO A 216 8.01 1.58 9.27
CA PRO A 216 6.82 1.35 10.10
C PRO A 216 5.54 1.73 9.36
N TYR A 217 4.49 0.94 9.60
CA TYR A 217 3.16 1.18 9.04
C TYR A 217 2.19 1.81 10.06
N THR A 218 2.68 2.17 11.24
CA THR A 218 1.92 2.79 12.33
C THR A 218 1.22 4.06 11.87
N GLY A 219 -0.09 4.12 12.07
CA GLY A 219 -0.93 5.26 11.66
C GLY A 219 -1.33 5.25 10.18
N ILE A 220 -1.23 4.11 9.49
CA ILE A 220 -1.61 3.95 8.08
C ILE A 220 -2.76 2.94 7.98
N LEU A 221 -3.76 3.20 7.14
CA LEU A 221 -4.84 2.24 6.89
C LEU A 221 -4.27 0.95 6.29
N SER A 222 -4.43 -0.14 7.01
CA SER A 222 -3.94 -1.46 6.64
C SER A 222 -4.93 -2.16 5.69
N ILE A 223 -4.40 -2.86 4.68
CA ILE A 223 -5.14 -3.86 3.92
C ILE A 223 -4.91 -5.24 4.57
N ASP A 224 -3.66 -5.65 4.64
CA ASP A 224 -3.22 -6.85 5.35
C ASP A 224 -1.74 -6.71 5.71
N GLN A 225 -1.41 -6.85 6.98
CA GLN A 225 -0.05 -6.63 7.48
C GLN A 225 1.02 -7.54 6.87
N HIS A 226 0.64 -8.65 6.20
CA HIS A 226 1.59 -9.50 5.50
C HIS A 226 2.07 -8.91 4.17
N ILE A 227 1.32 -7.94 3.61
CA ILE A 227 1.60 -7.32 2.32
C ILE A 227 1.71 -5.79 2.39
N ASP A 228 1.45 -5.19 3.54
CA ASP A 228 1.49 -3.73 3.71
C ASP A 228 2.92 -3.19 3.69
N HIS A 229 3.17 -2.26 2.76
CA HIS A 229 4.40 -1.49 2.66
C HIS A 229 4.08 -0.01 2.48
N VAL A 230 4.96 0.85 2.99
CA VAL A 230 4.97 2.30 2.75
C VAL A 230 6.37 2.69 2.28
N GLY A 231 6.46 3.60 1.32
CA GLY A 231 7.75 3.98 0.77
C GLY A 231 7.73 5.26 -0.06
N PRO A 232 8.94 5.72 -0.47
CA PRO A 232 9.15 6.97 -1.19
C PRO A 232 8.80 6.88 -2.67
N MET A 233 8.24 7.98 -3.20
CA MET A 233 8.06 8.25 -4.62
C MET A 233 8.65 9.64 -4.92
N THR A 234 9.57 9.74 -5.89
CA THR A 234 10.37 10.95 -6.15
C THR A 234 10.75 11.06 -7.61
N ARG A 235 11.24 12.25 -8.04
CA ARG A 235 11.75 12.40 -9.41
C ARG A 235 13.14 11.82 -9.59
N THR A 236 13.96 11.79 -8.54
CA THR A 236 15.36 11.35 -8.64
C THR A 236 15.63 10.18 -7.69
N VAL A 237 16.66 9.40 -8.01
CA VAL A 237 17.16 8.30 -7.17
C VAL A 237 17.71 8.84 -5.85
N GLU A 238 18.37 10.00 -5.88
CA GLU A 238 18.96 10.65 -4.72
C GLU A 238 17.90 11.06 -3.69
N ASP A 239 16.84 11.72 -4.14
CA ASP A 239 15.72 12.11 -3.27
C ASP A 239 14.98 10.88 -2.71
N ASN A 240 14.91 9.80 -3.50
CA ASN A 240 14.30 8.54 -3.07
C ASN A 240 15.11 7.87 -1.96
N ALA A 241 16.42 7.77 -2.14
CA ALA A 241 17.34 7.24 -1.15
C ALA A 241 17.32 8.08 0.15
N LEU A 242 17.32 9.40 0.03
CA LEU A 242 17.25 10.31 1.17
C LEU A 242 15.93 10.18 1.93
N LEU A 243 14.81 10.12 1.22
CA LEU A 243 13.49 9.96 1.85
C LEU A 243 13.38 8.60 2.55
N LEU A 244 13.90 7.52 1.94
CA LEU A 244 13.95 6.21 2.60
C LEU A 244 14.78 6.24 3.89
N GLU A 245 15.95 6.91 3.89
CA GLU A 245 16.75 7.09 5.12
C GLU A 245 15.98 7.76 6.25
N VAL A 246 15.12 8.71 5.91
CA VAL A 246 14.32 9.46 6.88
C VAL A 246 13.23 8.60 7.50
N ILE A 247 12.55 7.80 6.68
CA ILE A 247 11.36 7.06 7.14
C ILE A 247 11.67 5.65 7.66
N ALA A 248 12.83 5.06 7.33
CA ALA A 248 13.21 3.70 7.71
C ALA A 248 13.54 3.57 9.22
N GLY A 249 13.44 2.34 9.71
CA GLY A 249 13.85 1.95 11.06
C GLY A 249 12.68 1.83 12.06
N PRO A 250 12.93 1.17 13.20
CA PRO A 250 11.89 0.83 14.17
C PRO A 250 11.30 2.07 14.83
N ASP A 251 9.99 2.02 15.11
CA ASP A 251 9.27 3.03 15.88
C ASP A 251 8.89 2.56 17.30
N GLY A 252 9.13 1.29 17.60
CA GLY A 252 8.77 0.69 18.89
C GLY A 252 7.29 0.29 19.02
N VAL A 253 6.49 0.48 17.97
CA VAL A 253 5.05 0.18 17.93
C VAL A 253 4.74 -0.92 16.92
N ASP A 254 5.26 -0.82 15.70
CA ASP A 254 5.04 -1.81 14.63
C ASP A 254 5.87 -3.09 14.89
N PRO A 255 5.24 -4.22 15.24
CA PRO A 255 5.95 -5.46 15.60
C PRO A 255 6.64 -6.13 14.40
N ARG A 256 6.36 -5.70 13.16
CA ARG A 256 6.99 -6.25 11.94
C ARG A 256 8.46 -5.87 11.82
N GLN A 257 8.93 -4.89 12.61
CA GLN A 257 10.23 -4.26 12.50
C GLN A 257 11.36 -4.94 13.29
N ALA A 258 11.18 -6.16 13.76
CA ALA A 258 12.17 -6.87 14.58
C ALA A 258 13.56 -7.03 13.92
N LYS A 259 13.62 -6.96 12.59
CA LYS A 259 14.87 -7.05 11.79
C LYS A 259 15.22 -5.74 11.09
N ALA A 260 14.46 -4.67 11.30
CA ALA A 260 14.69 -3.41 10.63
C ALA A 260 16.04 -2.80 11.04
N ALA A 261 16.95 -2.70 10.10
CA ALA A 261 18.26 -2.07 10.25
C ALA A 261 18.38 -0.96 9.20
N PRO A 262 18.04 0.29 9.55
CA PRO A 262 18.15 1.41 8.62
C PRO A 262 19.61 1.65 8.24
N ALA A 263 19.86 1.88 6.95
CA ALA A 263 21.16 2.18 6.40
C ALA A 263 21.24 3.63 5.90
N ARG A 264 22.45 4.07 5.56
CA ARG A 264 22.70 5.33 4.86
C ARG A 264 22.64 5.08 3.36
N TYR A 265 21.41 5.03 2.79
CA TYR A 265 21.21 4.71 1.37
C TYR A 265 21.84 5.73 0.43
N THR A 266 21.90 7.01 0.83
CA THR A 266 22.58 8.07 0.06
C THR A 266 24.08 7.82 -0.07
N GLN A 267 24.71 7.10 0.85
CA GLN A 267 26.13 6.73 0.76
C GLN A 267 26.42 5.65 -0.29
N ALA A 268 25.40 4.95 -0.75
CA ALA A 268 25.53 3.98 -1.83
C ALA A 268 25.57 4.64 -3.21
N LEU A 269 25.08 5.86 -3.30
CA LEU A 269 25.06 6.62 -4.57
C LEU A 269 26.50 6.94 -5.01
N GLY A 270 26.74 6.80 -6.33
CA GLY A 270 28.07 7.02 -6.93
C GLY A 270 29.10 5.94 -6.64
N GLN A 271 28.74 4.86 -5.90
CA GLN A 271 29.63 3.72 -5.74
C GLN A 271 29.68 2.89 -7.02
N ASP A 272 30.84 2.33 -7.29
CA ASP A 272 31.10 1.47 -8.46
C ASP A 272 30.13 0.25 -8.47
N VAL A 273 29.55 -0.03 -9.64
CA VAL A 273 28.65 -1.16 -9.88
C VAL A 273 29.35 -2.33 -10.58
N ALA A 274 30.59 -2.14 -11.05
CA ALA A 274 31.32 -3.16 -11.77
C ALA A 274 31.46 -4.45 -10.92
N GLY A 275 31.24 -5.60 -11.57
CA GLY A 275 31.28 -6.90 -10.93
C GLY A 275 30.01 -7.32 -10.18
N LEU A 276 29.02 -6.41 -9.98
CA LEU A 276 27.71 -6.81 -9.48
C LEU A 276 27.04 -7.74 -10.49
N ARG A 277 26.24 -8.67 -9.97
CA ARG A 277 25.49 -9.65 -10.79
C ARG A 277 24.01 -9.31 -10.79
N VAL A 278 23.41 -9.15 -11.97
CA VAL A 278 21.99 -8.87 -12.15
C VAL A 278 21.34 -9.97 -12.98
N GLY A 279 20.30 -10.60 -12.45
CA GLY A 279 19.49 -11.60 -13.13
C GLY A 279 18.32 -10.94 -13.91
N LEU A 280 18.30 -11.09 -15.23
CA LEU A 280 17.18 -10.63 -16.06
C LEU A 280 16.09 -11.73 -16.04
N VAL A 281 14.97 -11.48 -15.35
CA VAL A 281 13.94 -12.51 -15.12
C VAL A 281 13.11 -12.72 -16.38
N ALA A 282 13.27 -13.87 -17.03
CA ALA A 282 12.65 -14.17 -18.31
C ALA A 282 11.12 -14.11 -18.25
N GLU A 283 10.49 -14.67 -17.22
CA GLU A 283 9.05 -14.68 -17.03
C GLU A 283 8.46 -13.27 -16.83
N GLY A 284 9.26 -12.33 -16.31
CA GLY A 284 8.85 -10.92 -16.12
C GLY A 284 8.59 -10.19 -17.44
N PHE A 285 9.04 -10.73 -18.58
CA PHE A 285 8.76 -10.21 -19.92
C PHE A 285 7.53 -10.87 -20.59
N GLY A 286 6.88 -11.81 -19.90
CA GLY A 286 5.70 -12.49 -20.42
C GLY A 286 4.53 -11.53 -20.66
N GLY A 287 3.97 -11.52 -21.89
CA GLY A 287 2.87 -10.63 -22.26
C GLY A 287 3.23 -9.14 -22.31
N CYS A 288 4.53 -8.81 -22.30
CA CYS A 288 5.01 -7.43 -22.32
C CYS A 288 4.85 -6.81 -23.73
N GLU A 289 4.42 -5.55 -23.81
CA GLU A 289 4.50 -4.77 -25.04
C GLU A 289 5.97 -4.70 -25.51
N ALA A 290 6.19 -4.93 -26.82
CA ALA A 290 7.53 -4.98 -27.39
C ALA A 290 8.38 -3.75 -27.03
N GLY A 291 7.82 -2.53 -27.16
CA GLY A 291 8.54 -1.30 -26.83
C GLY A 291 8.89 -1.19 -25.35
N VAL A 292 8.07 -1.72 -24.42
CA VAL A 292 8.36 -1.76 -22.99
C VAL A 292 9.51 -2.73 -22.73
N ALA A 293 9.45 -3.94 -23.30
CA ALA A 293 10.50 -4.94 -23.17
C ALA A 293 11.85 -4.41 -23.68
N ASP A 294 11.85 -3.69 -24.80
CA ASP A 294 13.07 -3.12 -25.42
C ASP A 294 13.71 -2.09 -24.49
N ARG A 295 12.92 -1.15 -23.91
CA ARG A 295 13.49 -0.14 -22.96
C ARG A 295 14.15 -0.80 -21.74
N VAL A 296 13.56 -1.86 -21.19
CA VAL A 296 14.14 -2.56 -20.05
C VAL A 296 15.40 -3.34 -20.44
N ARG A 297 15.41 -3.97 -21.63
CA ARG A 297 16.64 -4.62 -22.15
C ARG A 297 17.76 -3.60 -22.42
N GLU A 298 17.43 -2.39 -22.90
CA GLU A 298 18.41 -1.32 -23.02
C GLU A 298 19.00 -0.91 -21.67
N SER A 299 18.23 -0.96 -20.58
CA SER A 299 18.78 -0.77 -19.23
C SER A 299 19.77 -1.87 -18.86
N ALA A 300 19.47 -3.12 -19.24
CA ALA A 300 20.42 -4.22 -19.05
C ALA A 300 21.73 -4.00 -19.82
N GLU A 301 21.67 -3.44 -21.03
CA GLU A 301 22.88 -3.08 -21.80
C GLU A 301 23.65 -1.92 -21.16
N ARG A 302 22.97 -0.90 -20.62
CA ARG A 302 23.65 0.17 -19.87
C ARG A 302 24.41 -0.40 -18.66
N LEU A 303 23.78 -1.29 -17.90
CA LEU A 303 24.41 -1.98 -16.77
C LEU A 303 25.65 -2.78 -17.23
N ARG A 304 25.59 -3.50 -18.35
CA ARG A 304 26.75 -4.23 -18.92
C ARG A 304 27.89 -3.27 -19.29
N THR A 305 27.57 -2.09 -19.83
CA THR A 305 28.56 -1.07 -20.20
C THR A 305 29.34 -0.58 -18.97
N GLU A 306 28.67 -0.52 -17.82
CA GLU A 306 29.28 -0.15 -16.52
C GLU A 306 29.91 -1.37 -15.79
N GLY A 307 30.10 -2.50 -16.48
CA GLY A 307 30.79 -3.67 -15.94
C GLY A 307 29.93 -4.57 -15.05
N VAL A 308 28.60 -4.40 -15.02
CA VAL A 308 27.69 -5.31 -14.33
C VAL A 308 27.53 -6.62 -15.13
N LEU A 309 27.57 -7.74 -14.47
CA LEU A 309 27.34 -9.06 -15.07
C LEU A 309 25.84 -9.34 -15.15
N VAL A 310 25.25 -9.17 -16.35
CA VAL A 310 23.81 -9.37 -16.55
C VAL A 310 23.57 -10.69 -17.28
N GLU A 311 22.87 -11.60 -16.63
CA GLU A 311 22.53 -12.95 -17.13
C GLU A 311 21.00 -13.13 -17.13
N GLU A 312 20.47 -13.92 -18.06
CA GLU A 312 19.06 -14.32 -18.03
C GLU A 312 18.85 -15.39 -16.95
N VAL A 313 17.77 -15.27 -16.19
CA VAL A 313 17.42 -16.18 -15.11
C VAL A 313 15.93 -16.50 -15.15
N SER A 314 15.57 -17.73 -14.76
CA SER A 314 14.18 -18.19 -14.69
C SER A 314 13.72 -18.31 -13.24
N VAL A 315 12.51 -17.79 -12.97
CA VAL A 315 11.71 -18.09 -11.77
C VAL A 315 10.38 -18.67 -12.27
N ALA A 316 10.38 -19.97 -12.54
CA ALA A 316 9.30 -20.65 -13.30
C ALA A 316 7.87 -20.36 -12.78
N GLN A 317 7.70 -20.09 -11.48
CA GLN A 317 6.41 -19.76 -10.88
C GLN A 317 6.15 -18.26 -10.74
N HIS A 318 6.97 -17.38 -11.35
CA HIS A 318 6.89 -15.92 -11.19
C HIS A 318 5.46 -15.39 -11.36
N LEU A 319 4.82 -15.71 -12.49
CA LEU A 319 3.44 -15.24 -12.77
C LEU A 319 2.39 -15.87 -11.83
N LEU A 320 2.61 -17.12 -11.39
CA LEU A 320 1.73 -17.75 -10.39
C LEU A 320 1.82 -17.05 -9.05
N PHE A 321 3.01 -16.61 -8.63
CA PHE A 321 3.19 -15.92 -7.37
C PHE A 321 2.45 -14.57 -7.31
N ALA A 322 2.24 -13.90 -8.44
CA ALA A 322 1.42 -12.69 -8.50
C ALA A 322 -0.01 -12.95 -7.98
N THR A 323 -0.57 -14.13 -8.25
CA THR A 323 -1.93 -14.47 -7.82
C THR A 323 -2.06 -14.67 -6.30
N LEU A 324 -0.95 -14.90 -5.59
CA LEU A 324 -0.96 -15.09 -4.14
C LEU A 324 -1.30 -13.82 -3.36
N VAL A 325 -1.29 -12.66 -3.99
CA VAL A 325 -1.71 -11.41 -3.33
C VAL A 325 -3.23 -11.38 -3.09
N THR A 326 -4.01 -12.04 -3.97
CA THR A 326 -5.48 -12.01 -3.95
C THR A 326 -6.10 -12.46 -2.61
N PRO A 327 -5.70 -13.60 -1.99
CA PRO A 327 -6.23 -13.98 -0.67
C PRO A 327 -6.00 -12.92 0.42
N PHE A 328 -4.88 -12.20 0.40
CA PHE A 328 -4.61 -11.13 1.37
C PHE A 328 -5.45 -9.89 1.07
N LEU A 329 -5.63 -9.52 -0.20
CA LEU A 329 -6.50 -8.41 -0.59
C LEU A 329 -7.98 -8.69 -0.26
N ILE A 330 -8.46 -9.91 -0.55
CA ILE A 330 -9.87 -10.27 -0.36
C ILE A 330 -10.13 -10.61 1.11
N LEU A 331 -9.47 -11.61 1.69
CA LEU A 331 -9.77 -12.07 3.05
C LEU A 331 -9.20 -11.13 4.12
N GLY A 332 -8.03 -10.53 3.89
CA GLY A 332 -7.47 -9.50 4.76
C GLY A 332 -8.19 -8.16 4.60
N GLY A 333 -8.14 -7.56 3.41
CA GLY A 333 -8.65 -6.22 3.15
C GLY A 333 -10.15 -6.07 3.31
N MET A 334 -10.96 -6.93 2.67
CA MET A 334 -12.42 -6.87 2.84
C MET A 334 -12.83 -7.26 4.26
N GLY A 335 -12.10 -8.20 4.88
CA GLY A 335 -12.29 -8.55 6.28
C GLY A 335 -12.03 -7.34 7.22
N ALA A 336 -10.99 -6.55 6.95
CA ALA A 336 -10.72 -5.32 7.70
C ALA A 336 -11.86 -4.30 7.53
N ILE A 337 -12.31 -4.04 6.30
CA ILE A 337 -13.43 -3.14 6.02
C ILE A 337 -14.69 -3.58 6.77
N ARG A 338 -15.02 -4.88 6.74
CA ARG A 338 -16.18 -5.48 7.45
C ARG A 338 -16.08 -5.36 8.97
N SER A 339 -14.86 -5.32 9.49
CA SER A 339 -14.57 -5.21 10.93
C SER A 339 -14.40 -3.77 11.42
N GLY A 340 -14.83 -2.77 10.65
CA GLY A 340 -14.72 -1.37 11.03
C GLY A 340 -13.32 -0.77 10.82
N GLY A 341 -12.64 -1.17 9.73
CA GLY A 341 -11.29 -0.70 9.42
C GLY A 341 -10.20 -1.32 10.30
N TYR A 342 -10.58 -2.29 11.14
CA TYR A 342 -9.68 -3.01 12.01
C TYR A 342 -9.38 -4.40 11.43
N ALA A 343 -8.18 -4.58 10.92
CA ALA A 343 -7.72 -5.92 10.58
C ALA A 343 -7.58 -6.73 11.87
N ARG A 344 -8.38 -7.78 12.04
CA ARG A 344 -8.39 -8.64 13.27
C ARG A 344 -7.01 -9.19 13.64
N GLN A 345 -6.08 -9.16 12.72
CA GLN A 345 -4.69 -9.59 12.89
C GLN A 345 -3.71 -8.40 12.96
N ALA A 346 -4.20 -7.16 12.96
CA ALA A 346 -3.35 -6.00 13.14
C ALA A 346 -2.72 -6.04 14.54
N LEU A 347 -1.41 -5.94 14.57
CA LEU A 347 -0.62 -5.97 15.80
C LEU A 347 -0.27 -4.55 16.27
N ASP A 348 -0.55 -3.54 15.46
CA ASP A 348 -0.28 -2.13 15.67
C ASP A 348 -1.51 -1.35 16.15
N ALA A 349 -1.27 -0.14 16.60
CA ALA A 349 -2.34 0.74 17.07
C ALA A 349 -3.20 1.23 15.88
N VAL A 350 -4.49 0.98 15.96
CA VAL A 350 -5.49 1.52 15.02
C VAL A 350 -5.77 2.98 15.35
N PRO A 351 -5.82 3.89 14.35
CA PRO A 351 -6.20 5.27 14.59
C PRO A 351 -7.53 5.40 15.33
N ARG A 352 -7.58 6.25 16.37
CA ARG A 352 -8.81 6.48 17.15
C ARG A 352 -9.93 7.01 16.27
N GLY A 353 -11.15 6.57 16.55
CA GLY A 353 -12.33 6.95 15.81
C GLY A 353 -12.45 6.30 14.44
N LEU A 354 -11.46 5.51 14.02
CA LEU A 354 -11.51 4.80 12.74
C LEU A 354 -12.63 3.75 12.70
N PRO A 355 -12.84 2.90 13.73
CA PRO A 355 -13.96 1.94 13.73
C PRO A 355 -15.32 2.61 13.62
N GLU A 356 -15.51 3.75 14.25
CA GLU A 356 -16.74 4.55 14.19
C GLU A 356 -16.94 5.14 12.78
N ALA A 357 -15.87 5.63 12.16
CA ALA A 357 -15.91 6.15 10.79
C ALA A 357 -16.27 5.04 9.78
N PHE A 358 -15.77 3.84 9.97
CA PHE A 358 -16.08 2.68 9.11
C PHE A 358 -17.47 2.10 9.35
N ALA A 359 -18.15 2.40 10.45
CA ALA A 359 -19.51 1.91 10.72
C ALA A 359 -20.51 2.28 9.63
N SER A 360 -20.28 3.40 8.92
CA SER A 360 -21.12 3.86 7.82
C SER A 360 -20.96 3.05 6.52
N VAL A 361 -19.89 2.28 6.35
CA VAL A 361 -19.61 1.56 5.10
C VAL A 361 -20.73 0.61 4.71
N ALA A 362 -21.27 -0.16 5.67
CA ALA A 362 -22.34 -1.10 5.40
C ALA A 362 -23.65 -0.43 4.98
N THR A 363 -23.97 0.75 5.54
CA THR A 363 -25.19 1.51 5.24
C THR A 363 -25.08 2.33 3.95
N ARG A 364 -23.85 2.64 3.51
CA ARG A 364 -23.56 3.41 2.31
C ARG A 364 -22.95 2.55 1.19
N SER A 365 -23.17 1.24 1.21
CA SER A 365 -22.61 0.29 0.24
C SER A 365 -23.00 0.57 -1.22
N GLY A 366 -24.07 1.34 -1.46
CA GLY A 366 -24.43 1.84 -2.78
C GLY A 366 -23.36 2.68 -3.46
N GLU A 367 -22.54 3.40 -2.68
CA GLU A 367 -21.49 4.30 -3.14
C GLU A 367 -20.17 3.58 -3.49
N LEU A 368 -20.04 2.31 -3.15
CA LEU A 368 -18.84 1.55 -3.45
C LEU A 368 -18.68 1.35 -4.97
N PRO A 369 -17.47 1.54 -5.52
CA PRO A 369 -17.24 1.33 -6.95
C PRO A 369 -17.34 -0.17 -7.33
N PRO A 370 -17.52 -0.49 -8.63
CA PRO A 370 -17.75 -1.86 -9.09
C PRO A 370 -16.71 -2.89 -8.62
N ASN A 371 -15.43 -2.55 -8.66
CA ASN A 371 -14.35 -3.43 -8.21
C ASN A 371 -14.43 -3.77 -6.72
N VAL A 372 -14.72 -2.77 -5.85
CA VAL A 372 -14.86 -3.00 -4.41
C VAL A 372 -16.09 -3.85 -4.11
N LYS A 373 -17.22 -3.66 -4.84
CA LYS A 373 -18.40 -4.53 -4.75
C LYS A 373 -18.07 -5.96 -5.15
N ALA A 374 -17.32 -6.15 -6.25
CA ALA A 374 -16.90 -7.48 -6.69
C ALA A 374 -16.00 -8.17 -5.67
N MET A 375 -15.02 -7.47 -5.10
CA MET A 375 -14.17 -7.99 -4.03
C MET A 375 -14.97 -8.34 -2.77
N TRP A 376 -15.95 -7.51 -2.40
CA TRP A 376 -16.84 -7.78 -1.27
C TRP A 376 -17.68 -9.02 -1.51
N LEU A 377 -18.27 -9.18 -2.69
CA LEU A 377 -19.06 -10.37 -3.03
C LEU A 377 -18.20 -11.65 -3.01
N ALA A 378 -16.96 -11.57 -3.52
CA ALA A 378 -16.02 -12.68 -3.44
C ALA A 378 -15.67 -13.04 -1.98
N TYR A 379 -15.45 -12.04 -1.13
CA TYR A 379 -15.23 -12.24 0.29
C TYR A 379 -16.43 -12.97 0.95
N GLU A 380 -17.66 -12.47 0.74
CA GLU A 380 -18.87 -13.06 1.31
C GLU A 380 -19.09 -14.50 0.85
N GLU A 381 -18.81 -14.82 -0.42
CA GLU A 381 -18.95 -16.19 -0.95
C GLU A 381 -17.96 -17.15 -0.28
N ILE A 382 -16.68 -16.74 -0.16
CA ILE A 382 -15.64 -17.56 0.46
C ILE A 382 -15.92 -17.76 1.97
N GLU A 383 -16.37 -16.71 2.67
CA GLU A 383 -16.76 -16.83 4.09
C GLU A 383 -17.94 -17.79 4.28
N ARG A 384 -18.97 -17.72 3.42
CA ARG A 384 -20.15 -18.59 3.48
C ARG A 384 -19.84 -20.05 3.14
N SER A 385 -18.86 -20.28 2.25
CA SER A 385 -18.41 -21.64 1.95
C SER A 385 -17.69 -22.31 3.12
N GLY A 386 -17.26 -21.54 4.14
CA GLY A 386 -16.45 -22.01 5.25
C GLY A 386 -14.98 -22.27 4.88
N GLU A 387 -14.55 -21.95 3.66
CA GLU A 387 -13.19 -22.22 3.18
C GLU A 387 -12.18 -21.12 3.54
N ALA A 388 -12.64 -19.94 3.96
CA ALA A 388 -11.81 -18.78 4.22
C ALA A 388 -10.58 -19.07 5.12
N PRO A 389 -10.72 -19.76 6.27
CA PRO A 389 -9.57 -20.05 7.14
C PRO A 389 -8.53 -20.95 6.46
N ALA A 390 -8.99 -21.97 5.71
CA ALA A 390 -8.10 -22.92 5.03
C ALA A 390 -7.36 -22.27 3.87
N LEU A 391 -8.05 -21.44 3.06
CA LEU A 391 -7.47 -20.70 1.95
C LEU A 391 -6.45 -19.67 2.43
N TYR A 392 -6.77 -18.89 3.47
CA TYR A 392 -5.86 -17.91 4.03
C TYR A 392 -4.59 -18.57 4.63
N ALA A 393 -4.77 -19.65 5.38
CA ALA A 393 -3.65 -20.42 5.91
C ALA A 393 -2.79 -21.04 4.79
N LYS A 394 -3.39 -21.48 3.68
CA LYS A 394 -2.67 -21.95 2.49
C LYS A 394 -1.87 -20.83 1.84
N ALA A 395 -2.47 -19.64 1.68
CA ALA A 395 -1.79 -18.47 1.13
C ALA A 395 -0.55 -18.09 1.95
N LYS A 396 -0.64 -18.12 3.29
CA LYS A 396 0.51 -17.87 4.19
C LYS A 396 1.64 -18.89 3.99
N ARG A 397 1.32 -20.17 3.81
CA ARG A 397 2.35 -21.20 3.52
C ARG A 397 2.98 -21.00 2.15
N LEU A 398 2.18 -20.68 1.12
CA LEU A 398 2.67 -20.43 -0.23
C LEU A 398 3.51 -19.16 -0.32
N ARG A 399 3.22 -18.15 0.51
CA ARG A 399 4.06 -16.97 0.70
C ARG A 399 5.50 -17.35 1.06
N GLU A 400 5.69 -18.24 2.04
CA GLU A 400 7.02 -18.70 2.43
C GLU A 400 7.72 -19.54 1.34
N PHE A 401 6.94 -20.30 0.57
CA PHE A 401 7.48 -21.03 -0.59
C PHE A 401 7.95 -20.05 -1.68
N ALA A 402 7.14 -19.05 -2.02
CA ALA A 402 7.51 -18.02 -2.99
C ALA A 402 8.76 -17.24 -2.53
N ARG A 403 8.83 -16.85 -1.24
CA ARG A 403 10.00 -16.17 -0.69
C ARG A 403 11.28 -16.99 -0.88
N LYS A 404 11.25 -18.28 -0.55
CA LYS A 404 12.41 -19.16 -0.72
C LYS A 404 12.87 -19.29 -2.17
N ALA A 405 11.93 -19.30 -3.13
CA ALA A 405 12.28 -19.37 -4.55
C ALA A 405 13.07 -18.13 -5.01
N TYR A 406 12.68 -16.93 -4.55
CA TYR A 406 13.45 -15.73 -4.84
C TYR A 406 14.74 -15.63 -4.04
N ASP A 407 14.76 -16.01 -2.76
CA ASP A 407 15.98 -16.08 -1.94
C ASP A 407 17.03 -16.99 -2.61
N GLU A 408 16.61 -18.14 -3.17
CA GLU A 408 17.49 -19.08 -3.88
C GLU A 408 18.12 -18.42 -5.11
N VAL A 409 17.32 -17.80 -5.97
CA VAL A 409 17.84 -17.10 -7.15
C VAL A 409 18.73 -15.94 -6.74
N LEU A 410 18.33 -15.12 -5.79
CA LEU A 410 19.11 -13.99 -5.26
C LEU A 410 20.37 -14.42 -4.51
N SER A 411 20.54 -15.70 -4.18
CA SER A 411 21.83 -16.19 -3.65
C SER A 411 22.97 -16.12 -4.69
N GLY A 412 22.61 -16.13 -5.97
CA GLY A 412 23.55 -16.03 -7.10
C GLY A 412 23.62 -14.63 -7.73
N PHE A 413 22.76 -13.70 -7.33
CA PHE A 413 22.65 -12.36 -7.92
C PHE A 413 22.54 -11.29 -6.83
N ASP A 414 23.02 -10.08 -7.13
CA ASP A 414 22.89 -8.91 -6.26
C ASP A 414 21.54 -8.21 -6.44
N ALA A 415 20.94 -8.33 -7.63
CA ALA A 415 19.58 -7.89 -7.91
C ALA A 415 18.98 -8.69 -9.08
N LEU A 416 17.65 -8.64 -9.19
CA LEU A 416 16.89 -9.05 -10.37
C LEU A 416 16.38 -7.82 -11.11
N LEU A 417 16.25 -7.93 -12.45
CA LEU A 417 15.75 -6.87 -13.32
C LEU A 417 14.62 -7.41 -14.20
N MET A 418 13.53 -6.63 -14.31
CA MET A 418 12.38 -6.92 -15.17
C MET A 418 11.56 -5.63 -15.40
N PRO A 419 10.61 -5.59 -16.35
CA PRO A 419 9.66 -4.48 -16.45
C PRO A 419 8.86 -4.31 -15.15
N THR A 420 8.69 -3.08 -14.67
CA THR A 420 7.78 -2.81 -13.54
C THR A 420 6.34 -3.12 -13.95
N THR A 421 5.93 -2.59 -15.08
CA THR A 421 4.64 -2.86 -15.73
C THR A 421 4.90 -3.40 -17.12
N THR A 422 4.04 -4.31 -17.60
CA THR A 422 4.21 -4.94 -18.91
C THR A 422 3.66 -4.09 -20.06
N VAL A 423 3.00 -2.99 -19.74
CA VAL A 423 2.42 -2.02 -20.69
C VAL A 423 2.78 -0.61 -20.27
N VAL A 424 2.73 0.36 -21.17
CA VAL A 424 2.70 1.78 -20.81
C VAL A 424 1.32 2.15 -20.26
N ALA A 425 1.20 3.33 -19.65
CA ALA A 425 -0.07 3.80 -19.08
C ALA A 425 -1.22 3.69 -20.09
N PRO A 426 -2.22 2.82 -19.88
CA PRO A 426 -3.37 2.70 -20.78
C PRO A 426 -4.34 3.89 -20.60
N PRO A 427 -5.31 4.09 -21.51
CA PRO A 427 -6.40 5.03 -21.30
C PRO A 427 -7.15 4.75 -20.00
N ILE A 428 -7.60 5.81 -19.30
CA ILE A 428 -8.42 5.68 -18.09
C ILE A 428 -9.75 5.05 -18.46
N CYS A 429 -10.22 4.13 -17.63
CA CYS A 429 -11.55 3.52 -17.74
C CYS A 429 -12.66 4.58 -17.83
N GLY A 430 -13.55 4.46 -18.81
CA GLY A 430 -14.62 5.40 -19.11
C GLY A 430 -15.71 5.45 -18.00
N GLU A 431 -16.50 6.55 -17.91
CA GLU A 431 -17.62 6.65 -16.96
C GLU A 431 -18.76 5.69 -17.28
N SER A 432 -18.93 5.40 -18.56
CA SER A 432 -19.94 4.46 -19.06
C SER A 432 -19.46 3.01 -19.15
N ALA A 433 -18.25 2.73 -18.62
CA ALA A 433 -17.70 1.39 -18.63
C ALA A 433 -18.59 0.41 -17.84
N SER A 434 -18.72 -0.80 -18.35
CA SER A 434 -19.38 -1.89 -17.64
C SER A 434 -18.61 -2.26 -16.36
N VAL A 435 -19.26 -3.01 -15.47
CA VAL A 435 -18.61 -3.55 -14.26
C VAL A 435 -17.37 -4.37 -14.62
N LEU A 436 -17.44 -5.16 -15.70
CA LEU A 436 -16.32 -6.01 -16.11
C LEU A 436 -15.15 -5.18 -16.68
N GLU A 437 -15.41 -4.21 -17.55
CA GLU A 437 -14.37 -3.30 -18.06
C GLU A 437 -13.69 -2.50 -16.93
N SER A 438 -14.49 -2.01 -15.96
CA SER A 438 -13.95 -1.34 -14.79
C SER A 438 -13.06 -2.27 -13.96
N PHE A 439 -13.48 -3.53 -13.79
CA PHE A 439 -12.71 -4.54 -13.05
C PHE A 439 -11.41 -4.90 -13.79
N GLU A 440 -11.45 -5.15 -15.10
CA GLU A 440 -10.26 -5.47 -15.89
C GLU A 440 -9.22 -4.36 -15.89
N SER A 441 -9.67 -3.09 -15.87
CA SER A 441 -8.79 -1.93 -15.89
C SER A 441 -7.98 -1.72 -14.61
N ILE A 442 -8.37 -2.33 -13.47
CA ILE A 442 -7.65 -2.16 -12.19
C ILE A 442 -6.32 -2.90 -12.13
N GLY A 443 -6.15 -3.94 -12.93
CA GLY A 443 -5.00 -4.84 -12.90
C GLY A 443 -4.03 -4.70 -14.08
N HIS A 444 -4.26 -3.75 -14.98
CA HIS A 444 -3.40 -3.60 -16.15
C HIS A 444 -1.93 -3.41 -15.79
N GLY A 445 -1.09 -4.28 -16.32
CA GLY A 445 0.36 -4.20 -16.19
C GLY A 445 0.93 -4.62 -14.82
N MET A 446 0.13 -5.14 -13.90
CA MET A 446 0.57 -5.47 -12.53
C MET A 446 1.18 -6.87 -12.38
N GLN A 447 1.47 -7.60 -13.46
CA GLN A 447 1.90 -8.99 -13.41
C GLN A 447 3.23 -9.21 -12.65
N ASN A 448 4.07 -8.19 -12.58
CA ASN A 448 5.41 -8.27 -12.00
C ASN A 448 5.53 -7.71 -10.58
N THR A 449 4.47 -7.19 -10.00
CA THR A 449 4.58 -6.41 -8.75
C THR A 449 4.14 -7.16 -7.50
N GLY A 450 3.02 -7.87 -7.53
CA GLY A 450 2.42 -8.54 -6.37
C GLY A 450 3.32 -9.57 -5.67
N GLN A 451 4.21 -10.21 -6.43
CA GLN A 451 5.18 -11.18 -5.91
C GLN A 451 6.02 -10.62 -4.76
N PHE A 452 6.44 -9.36 -4.89
CA PHE A 452 7.38 -8.73 -3.95
C PHE A 452 6.68 -8.13 -2.73
N ASP A 453 5.37 -7.96 -2.78
CA ASP A 453 4.56 -7.71 -1.57
C ASP A 453 4.42 -8.99 -0.76
N ILE A 454 4.16 -10.11 -1.43
CA ILE A 454 4.04 -11.44 -0.83
C ILE A 454 5.35 -11.89 -0.20
N THR A 455 6.47 -11.74 -0.91
CA THR A 455 7.77 -12.23 -0.45
C THR A 455 8.49 -11.25 0.46
N GLY A 456 8.11 -9.98 0.42
CA GLY A 456 8.69 -8.91 1.22
C GLY A 456 10.04 -8.39 0.73
N HIS A 457 10.55 -8.85 -0.43
CA HIS A 457 11.79 -8.34 -1.01
C HIS A 457 11.67 -6.87 -1.40
N PRO A 458 12.71 -6.04 -1.21
CA PRO A 458 12.70 -4.67 -1.69
C PRO A 458 12.64 -4.64 -3.22
N ALA A 459 11.84 -3.72 -3.76
CA ALA A 459 11.67 -3.56 -5.20
C ALA A 459 11.57 -2.08 -5.57
N LEU A 460 12.46 -1.64 -6.47
CA LEU A 460 12.63 -0.26 -6.89
C LEU A 460 12.25 -0.12 -8.36
N SER A 461 11.21 0.67 -8.66
CA SER A 461 10.87 1.07 -10.04
C SER A 461 11.63 2.33 -10.41
N VAL A 462 12.35 2.28 -11.53
CA VAL A 462 13.17 3.39 -12.06
C VAL A 462 12.73 3.69 -13.48
N PRO A 463 12.52 4.96 -13.87
CA PRO A 463 12.26 5.32 -15.26
C PRO A 463 13.42 4.92 -16.16
N CYS A 464 13.15 4.18 -17.24
CA CYS A 464 14.19 3.68 -18.14
C CYS A 464 14.02 4.11 -19.60
N GLY A 465 13.11 5.02 -19.88
CA GLY A 465 12.79 5.54 -21.20
C GLY A 465 11.29 5.72 -21.40
N SER A 466 10.88 5.80 -22.65
CA SER A 466 9.47 5.97 -23.00
C SER A 466 9.10 5.23 -24.29
N VAL A 467 7.80 4.92 -24.41
CA VAL A 467 7.17 4.38 -25.63
C VAL A 467 6.02 5.31 -26.00
N SER A 468 6.06 5.84 -27.22
CA SER A 468 5.05 6.80 -27.70
C SER A 468 4.82 7.98 -26.75
N GLY A 469 5.86 8.45 -26.06
CA GLY A 469 5.79 9.58 -25.10
C GLY A 469 5.21 9.24 -23.73
N LEU A 470 4.95 7.97 -23.44
CA LEU A 470 4.55 7.48 -22.11
C LEU A 470 5.74 6.76 -21.44
N PRO A 471 6.00 7.01 -20.16
CA PRO A 471 7.13 6.44 -19.45
C PRO A 471 7.09 4.90 -19.35
N VAL A 472 8.29 4.32 -19.24
CA VAL A 472 8.52 2.90 -18.94
C VAL A 472 9.36 2.80 -17.68
N GLY A 473 8.95 1.93 -16.75
CA GLY A 473 9.70 1.63 -15.52
C GLY A 473 10.41 0.27 -15.61
N ALA A 474 11.71 0.26 -15.33
CA ALA A 474 12.46 -0.95 -15.01
C ALA A 474 12.39 -1.21 -13.50
N MET A 475 12.18 -2.45 -13.09
CA MET A 475 12.13 -2.83 -11.69
C MET A 475 13.37 -3.63 -11.29
N LEU A 476 14.09 -3.10 -10.31
CA LEU A 476 15.18 -3.78 -9.63
C LEU A 476 14.64 -4.41 -8.34
N VAL A 477 14.94 -5.70 -8.10
CA VAL A 477 14.53 -6.44 -6.90
C VAL A 477 15.77 -6.97 -6.20
N GLY A 478 15.91 -6.72 -4.90
CA GLY A 478 17.08 -7.10 -4.11
C GLY A 478 16.81 -8.13 -3.03
N ARG A 479 17.89 -8.56 -2.38
CA ARG A 479 17.82 -9.32 -1.14
C ARG A 479 17.18 -8.45 -0.04
N HIS A 480 16.56 -9.08 0.95
CA HIS A 480 16.00 -8.37 2.09
C HIS A 480 17.05 -7.47 2.78
N PHE A 481 16.68 -6.22 3.01
CA PHE A 481 17.52 -5.18 3.64
C PHE A 481 18.75 -4.73 2.82
N GLU A 482 18.77 -5.05 1.50
CA GLU A 482 19.82 -4.66 0.57
C GLU A 482 19.38 -3.51 -0.38
N GLU A 483 18.54 -2.60 0.09
CA GLU A 483 18.07 -1.44 -0.68
C GLU A 483 19.23 -0.59 -1.21
N ALA A 484 20.35 -0.53 -0.48
CA ALA A 484 21.55 0.20 -0.89
C ALA A 484 22.09 -0.29 -2.23
N THR A 485 22.09 -1.61 -2.48
CA THR A 485 22.49 -2.21 -3.76
C THR A 485 21.57 -1.79 -4.89
N LEU A 486 20.25 -1.73 -4.62
CA LEU A 486 19.27 -1.27 -5.62
C LEU A 486 19.51 0.19 -6.00
N TYR A 487 19.81 1.07 -5.04
CA TYR A 487 20.12 2.48 -5.31
C TYR A 487 21.40 2.67 -6.10
N ARG A 488 22.44 1.85 -5.87
CA ARG A 488 23.66 1.85 -6.70
C ARG A 488 23.34 1.55 -8.16
N LEU A 489 22.59 0.45 -8.41
CA LEU A 489 22.22 0.02 -9.76
C LEU A 489 21.25 1.00 -10.43
N ALA A 490 20.34 1.62 -9.67
CA ALA A 490 19.33 2.54 -10.17
C ALA A 490 19.89 3.81 -10.83
N GLN A 491 21.12 4.19 -10.51
CA GLN A 491 21.78 5.34 -11.12
C GLN A 491 22.27 5.05 -12.54
N VAL A 492 22.32 3.78 -12.93
CA VAL A 492 22.78 3.33 -14.25
C VAL A 492 21.60 2.92 -15.14
N VAL A 493 20.48 2.45 -14.53
CA VAL A 493 19.27 2.04 -15.24
C VAL A 493 18.61 3.21 -15.95
#